data_dc02f6555d483883d7161efe92e5c67c
#
_entry.id   dc02f6555d483883d7161efe92e5c67c
#
_cell.length_a   1.000
_cell.length_b   1.000
_cell.length_c   1.000
_cell.angle_alpha   90.00
_cell.angle_beta   90.00
_cell.angle_gamma   90.00
#
_symmetry.space_group_name_H-M   'P 1'
#
loop_
_entity.id
_entity.type
_entity.pdbx_description
1 polymer ?
#
loop_
_entity_poly.entity_id
_entity_poly.type
_entity_poly.pdbx_seq_one_letter_code
_entity_poly.pdbx_strand_id
1 'polypeptide(L)'
;MELNSKFDAKAIESEIKEYTKSIDIEKLIFASDKPEKIRFIEGPPTMNGIPHAGHLRGRVIKDLWYRFNTLQGKKIEFNGGWDTQGLPVELQVEKELGVSGGKTEAIKEFGVERIVSECKKIVEKFNKTWVEVDNALGMSFNHEKAYWTFKDQFIEREWQVLKKAYENKI
;
A
#
# COMPACT_ATOMS: atom_id res chain seq x y z
N MET A 1 19.98 13.18 24.53
CA MET A 1 19.95 11.71 24.54
C MET A 1 21.25 11.25 25.21
N GLU A 2 21.18 10.69 26.40
CA GLU A 2 22.33 10.05 27.02
C GLU A 2 22.45 8.63 26.45
N LEU A 3 23.61 8.32 25.90
CA LEU A 3 23.89 7.00 25.35
C LEU A 3 24.10 5.98 26.49
N ASN A 4 23.31 4.95 26.54
CA ASN A 4 23.51 3.86 27.45
C ASN A 4 24.84 3.13 27.17
N SER A 5 25.54 2.72 28.25
CA SER A 5 26.78 1.99 28.13
C SER A 5 26.67 0.60 27.52
N LYS A 6 25.43 0.07 27.43
CA LYS A 6 25.08 -1.21 26.77
C LYS A 6 24.12 -0.96 25.63
N PHE A 7 24.39 -1.54 24.47
CA PHE A 7 23.50 -1.53 23.33
C PHE A 7 22.29 -2.42 23.63
N ASP A 8 21.09 -1.81 23.66
CA ASP A 8 19.80 -2.50 23.75
C ASP A 8 18.93 -2.04 22.55
N ALA A 9 18.87 -2.89 21.54
CA ALA A 9 18.14 -2.60 20.31
C ALA A 9 16.66 -2.32 20.57
N LYS A 10 16.00 -3.07 21.45
CA LYS A 10 14.56 -2.92 21.73
C LYS A 10 14.25 -1.61 22.44
N ALA A 11 15.07 -1.22 23.41
CA ALA A 11 14.92 0.04 24.11
C ALA A 11 15.11 1.21 23.16
N ILE A 12 16.17 1.18 22.34
CA ILE A 12 16.48 2.23 21.34
C ILE A 12 15.37 2.32 20.29
N GLU A 13 14.90 1.19 19.75
CA GLU A 13 13.79 1.17 18.78
C GLU A 13 12.50 1.76 19.37
N SER A 14 12.18 1.47 20.60
CA SER A 14 11.02 2.03 21.29
C SER A 14 11.12 3.54 21.45
N GLU A 15 12.26 4.04 21.87
CA GLU A 15 12.53 5.46 22.03
C GLU A 15 12.48 6.20 20.68
N ILE A 16 13.09 5.62 19.64
CA ILE A 16 13.05 6.19 18.27
C ILE A 16 11.64 6.21 17.73
N LYS A 17 10.83 5.15 17.96
CA LYS A 17 9.43 5.12 17.53
C LYS A 17 8.61 6.24 18.18
N GLU A 18 8.77 6.48 19.47
CA GLU A 18 8.08 7.57 20.15
C GLU A 18 8.54 8.95 19.64
N TYR A 19 9.84 9.12 19.45
CA TYR A 19 10.38 10.35 18.85
C TYR A 19 9.84 10.56 17.43
N THR A 20 9.82 9.52 16.61
CA THR A 20 9.34 9.57 15.22
C THR A 20 7.85 9.92 15.15
N LYS A 21 7.03 9.43 16.09
CA LYS A 21 5.62 9.82 16.19
C LYS A 21 5.43 11.30 16.53
N SER A 22 6.35 11.88 17.28
CA SER A 22 6.31 13.32 17.63
C SER A 22 6.69 14.23 16.45
N ILE A 23 7.35 13.68 15.44
CA ILE A 23 7.75 14.38 14.23
C ILE A 23 6.90 13.84 13.09
N ASP A 24 6.13 14.69 12.42
CA ASP A 24 5.41 14.31 11.21
C ASP A 24 6.38 14.17 10.03
N ILE A 25 7.03 12.99 9.95
CA ILE A 25 8.03 12.68 8.91
C ILE A 25 7.39 12.74 7.52
N GLU A 26 6.15 12.29 7.37
CA GLU A 26 5.43 12.37 6.09
C GLU A 26 5.31 13.81 5.61
N LYS A 27 4.93 14.72 6.51
CA LYS A 27 4.87 16.14 6.22
C LYS A 27 6.22 16.72 5.84
N LEU A 28 7.28 16.33 6.52
CA LEU A 28 8.64 16.78 6.20
C LEU A 28 9.08 16.32 4.80
N ILE A 29 8.73 15.11 4.39
CA ILE A 29 9.11 14.53 3.10
C ILE A 29 8.22 15.04 1.97
N PHE A 30 6.91 15.02 2.14
CA PHE A 30 5.95 15.22 1.05
C PHE A 30 5.34 16.62 0.95
N ALA A 31 5.30 17.40 2.04
CA ALA A 31 4.66 18.71 2.05
C ALA A 31 5.59 19.90 1.75
N SER A 32 6.89 19.67 1.60
CA SER A 32 7.83 20.75 1.33
C SER A 32 7.64 21.35 -0.07
N ASP A 33 7.55 22.68 -0.15
CA ASP A 33 7.49 23.38 -1.43
C ASP A 33 8.91 23.60 -1.96
N LYS A 34 9.39 22.69 -2.80
CA LYS A 34 10.72 22.71 -3.40
C LYS A 34 10.59 22.83 -4.92
N PRO A 35 11.51 23.54 -5.59
CA PRO A 35 11.39 23.84 -7.02
C PRO A 35 11.49 22.61 -7.92
N GLU A 36 12.36 21.66 -7.58
CA GLU A 36 12.52 20.42 -8.33
C GLU A 36 11.54 19.36 -7.80
N LYS A 37 10.70 18.84 -8.69
CA LYS A 37 9.69 17.82 -8.36
C LYS A 37 10.05 16.49 -9.00
N ILE A 38 10.01 15.44 -8.22
CA ILE A 38 10.13 14.06 -8.70
C ILE A 38 8.84 13.33 -8.41
N ARG A 39 8.29 12.69 -9.44
CA ARG A 39 7.08 11.87 -9.34
C ARG A 39 7.42 10.40 -9.26
N PHE A 40 6.72 9.72 -8.38
CA PHE A 40 6.79 8.27 -8.27
C PHE A 40 5.37 7.71 -8.17
N ILE A 41 5.09 6.70 -8.99
CA ILE A 41 3.84 5.94 -8.96
C ILE A 41 4.19 4.53 -8.54
N GLU A 42 3.55 4.05 -7.50
CA GLU A 42 3.78 2.70 -7.01
C GLU A 42 3.07 1.67 -7.88
N GLY A 43 3.77 0.53 -8.16
CA GLY A 43 3.13 -0.71 -8.51
C GLY A 43 2.56 -1.32 -7.22
N PRO A 44 1.23 -1.31 -7.04
CA PRO A 44 0.63 -1.59 -5.75
C PRO A 44 0.70 -3.08 -5.40
N PRO A 45 0.94 -3.42 -4.12
CA PRO A 45 0.84 -4.80 -3.67
C PRO A 45 -0.61 -5.27 -3.65
N THR A 46 -0.82 -6.54 -3.95
CA THR A 46 -2.16 -7.16 -3.90
C THR A 46 -2.58 -7.41 -2.46
N MET A 47 -3.79 -7.00 -2.11
CA MET A 47 -4.35 -7.11 -0.76
C MET A 47 -5.02 -8.47 -0.52
N ASN A 48 -4.26 -9.55 -0.73
CA ASN A 48 -4.70 -10.94 -0.56
C ASN A 48 -3.94 -11.71 0.54
N GLY A 49 -3.06 -11.03 1.28
CA GLY A 49 -2.26 -11.65 2.32
C GLY A 49 -1.39 -10.66 3.09
N ILE A 50 -0.70 -11.18 4.10
CA ILE A 50 0.27 -10.42 4.91
C ILE A 50 1.55 -10.17 4.12
N PRO A 51 2.27 -9.05 4.36
CA PRO A 51 3.55 -8.80 3.72
C PRO A 51 4.61 -9.82 4.15
N HIS A 52 5.44 -10.25 3.21
CA HIS A 52 6.60 -11.10 3.45
C HIS A 52 7.90 -10.32 3.22
N ALA A 53 9.05 -10.92 3.56
CA ALA A 53 10.36 -10.26 3.47
C ALA A 53 10.68 -9.63 2.09
N GLY A 54 10.21 -10.23 0.99
CA GLY A 54 10.35 -9.65 -0.34
C GLY A 54 9.61 -8.32 -0.51
N HIS A 55 8.40 -8.22 0.04
CA HIS A 55 7.64 -6.98 0.07
C HIS A 55 8.36 -5.92 0.93
N LEU A 56 8.82 -6.30 2.12
CA LEU A 56 9.51 -5.39 3.04
C LEU A 56 10.79 -4.83 2.42
N ARG A 57 11.56 -5.65 1.70
CA ARG A 57 12.73 -5.18 0.96
C ARG A 57 12.36 -4.09 -0.05
N GLY A 58 11.32 -4.30 -0.83
CA GLY A 58 10.84 -3.32 -1.79
C GLY A 58 10.40 -2.02 -1.13
N ARG A 59 9.71 -2.11 0.01
CA ARG A 59 9.28 -0.97 0.84
C ARG A 59 10.50 -0.16 1.30
N VAL A 60 11.45 -0.79 1.95
CA VAL A 60 12.66 -0.12 2.47
C VAL A 60 13.47 0.58 1.38
N ILE A 61 13.62 -0.04 0.19
CA ILE A 61 14.33 0.58 -0.94
C ILE A 61 13.60 1.84 -1.43
N LYS A 62 12.27 1.80 -1.53
CA LYS A 62 11.47 2.98 -1.92
C LYS A 62 11.60 4.10 -0.89
N ASP A 63 11.49 3.78 0.40
CA ASP A 63 11.63 4.75 1.48
C ASP A 63 13.01 5.41 1.49
N LEU A 64 14.07 4.63 1.32
CA LEU A 64 15.42 5.15 1.15
C LEU A 64 15.50 6.15 -0.01
N TRP A 65 14.90 5.81 -1.14
CA TRP A 65 14.89 6.68 -2.33
C TRP A 65 14.14 7.99 -2.07
N TYR A 66 12.99 7.96 -1.37
CA TYR A 66 12.25 9.16 -0.99
C TYR A 66 13.07 10.06 -0.08
N ARG A 67 13.62 9.50 1.00
CA ARG A 67 14.43 10.24 1.98
C ARG A 67 15.66 10.84 1.33
N PHE A 68 16.38 10.06 0.53
CA PHE A 68 17.57 10.52 -0.17
C PHE A 68 17.28 11.72 -1.07
N ASN A 69 16.26 11.63 -1.92
CA ASN A 69 15.90 12.72 -2.82
C ASN A 69 15.37 13.96 -2.06
N THR A 70 14.67 13.75 -0.95
CA THR A 70 14.24 14.85 -0.08
C THR A 70 15.43 15.59 0.53
N LEU A 71 16.46 14.87 0.99
CA LEU A 71 17.72 15.45 1.48
C LEU A 71 18.48 16.19 0.38
N GLN A 72 18.35 15.77 -0.88
CA GLN A 72 18.90 16.49 -2.04
C GLN A 72 18.11 17.76 -2.41
N GLY A 73 17.13 18.15 -1.63
CA GLY A 73 16.36 19.36 -1.86
C GLY A 73 15.21 19.20 -2.88
N LYS A 74 14.79 17.97 -3.20
CA LYS A 74 13.71 17.72 -4.16
C LYS A 74 12.36 17.49 -3.47
N LYS A 75 11.29 17.91 -4.12
CA LYS A 75 9.91 17.58 -3.69
C LYS A 75 9.53 16.22 -4.26
N ILE A 76 9.11 15.32 -3.40
CA ILE A 76 8.62 14.01 -3.82
C ILE A 76 7.09 14.06 -3.96
N GLU A 77 6.60 13.84 -5.16
CA GLU A 77 5.17 13.61 -5.44
C GLU A 77 4.97 12.08 -5.58
N PHE A 78 4.53 11.46 -4.49
CA PHE A 78 4.34 10.02 -4.41
C PHE A 78 2.85 9.66 -4.45
N ASN A 79 2.49 8.75 -5.36
CA ASN A 79 1.18 8.13 -5.40
C ASN A 79 1.32 6.66 -5.03
N GLY A 80 1.07 6.35 -3.76
CA GLY A 80 0.95 5.00 -3.28
C GLY A 80 -0.38 4.38 -3.69
N GLY A 81 -0.45 3.06 -3.66
CA GLY A 81 -1.66 2.34 -4.03
C GLY A 81 -1.76 0.97 -3.41
N TRP A 82 -2.97 0.42 -3.52
CA TRP A 82 -3.33 -0.93 -3.10
C TRP A 82 -4.04 -1.65 -4.25
N ASP A 83 -3.51 -2.80 -4.65
CA ASP A 83 -4.18 -3.68 -5.60
C ASP A 83 -5.24 -4.50 -4.85
N THR A 84 -6.49 -4.18 -5.12
CA THR A 84 -7.61 -4.55 -4.27
C THR A 84 -8.71 -5.32 -5.01
N GLN A 85 -8.42 -5.82 -6.21
CA GLN A 85 -9.38 -6.56 -7.02
C GLN A 85 -8.70 -7.70 -7.81
N GLY A 86 -9.52 -8.50 -8.47
CA GLY A 86 -9.07 -9.57 -9.34
C GLY A 86 -8.90 -10.92 -8.64
N LEU A 87 -8.44 -11.88 -9.43
CA LEU A 87 -8.36 -13.29 -9.06
C LEU A 87 -7.66 -13.59 -7.73
N PRO A 88 -6.54 -12.94 -7.37
CA PRO A 88 -5.87 -13.25 -6.10
C PRO A 88 -6.73 -12.95 -4.86
N VAL A 89 -7.54 -11.90 -4.90
CA VAL A 89 -8.48 -11.56 -3.81
C VAL A 89 -9.64 -12.54 -3.79
N GLU A 90 -10.20 -12.87 -4.96
CA GLU A 90 -11.31 -13.83 -5.10
C GLU A 90 -10.92 -15.21 -4.57
N LEU A 91 -9.73 -15.72 -4.93
CA LEU A 91 -9.22 -17.01 -4.44
C LEU A 91 -9.03 -17.04 -2.92
N GLN A 92 -8.65 -15.91 -2.33
CA GLN A 92 -8.53 -15.82 -0.87
C GLN A 92 -9.92 -15.88 -0.20
N VAL A 93 -10.93 -15.24 -0.80
CA VAL A 93 -12.33 -15.34 -0.33
C VAL A 93 -12.86 -16.77 -0.44
N GLU A 94 -12.66 -17.42 -1.58
CA GLU A 94 -13.08 -18.81 -1.78
C GLU A 94 -12.47 -19.72 -0.71
N LYS A 95 -11.19 -19.54 -0.42
CA LYS A 95 -10.49 -20.29 0.64
C LYS A 95 -11.07 -20.02 2.02
N GLU A 96 -11.37 -18.75 2.37
CA GLU A 96 -11.95 -18.41 3.68
C GLU A 96 -13.40 -18.90 3.82
N LEU A 97 -14.15 -18.98 2.72
CA LEU A 97 -15.50 -19.53 2.69
C LEU A 97 -15.55 -21.06 2.58
N GLY A 98 -14.38 -21.72 2.39
CA GLY A 98 -14.30 -23.19 2.27
C GLY A 98 -14.80 -23.73 0.92
N VAL A 99 -14.86 -22.90 -0.13
CA VAL A 99 -15.31 -23.33 -1.46
C VAL A 99 -14.17 -24.01 -2.21
N SER A 100 -14.41 -25.23 -2.69
CA SER A 100 -13.41 -26.00 -3.47
C SER A 100 -13.67 -26.03 -4.98
N GLY A 101 -14.86 -25.63 -5.41
CA GLY A 101 -15.31 -25.69 -6.80
C GLY A 101 -15.03 -24.43 -7.64
N GLY A 102 -14.32 -23.46 -7.07
CA GLY A 102 -13.94 -22.21 -7.73
C GLY A 102 -15.09 -21.19 -7.81
N LYS A 103 -14.81 -20.07 -8.50
CA LYS A 103 -15.69 -18.89 -8.56
C LYS A 103 -17.14 -19.19 -8.95
N THR A 104 -17.36 -20.08 -9.92
CA THR A 104 -18.71 -20.40 -10.38
C THR A 104 -19.54 -21.06 -9.28
N GLU A 105 -18.93 -21.94 -8.50
CA GLU A 105 -19.60 -22.61 -7.39
C GLU A 105 -19.80 -21.66 -6.22
N ALA A 106 -18.82 -20.85 -5.89
CA ALA A 106 -18.93 -19.80 -4.89
C ALA A 106 -20.09 -18.83 -5.18
N ILE A 107 -20.24 -18.40 -6.44
CA ILE A 107 -21.34 -17.54 -6.85
C ILE A 107 -22.70 -18.25 -6.75
N LYS A 108 -22.78 -19.54 -7.12
CA LYS A 108 -24.02 -20.31 -6.99
C LYS A 108 -24.45 -20.48 -5.54
N GLU A 109 -23.50 -20.71 -4.65
CA GLU A 109 -23.76 -20.96 -3.23
C GLU A 109 -24.06 -19.68 -2.45
N PHE A 110 -23.26 -18.63 -2.68
CA PHE A 110 -23.31 -17.41 -1.85
C PHE A 110 -23.89 -16.18 -2.55
N GLY A 111 -23.98 -16.19 -3.85
CA GLY A 111 -24.39 -15.02 -4.66
C GLY A 111 -23.27 -14.01 -4.86
N VAL A 112 -23.38 -13.22 -5.92
CA VAL A 112 -22.36 -12.22 -6.31
C VAL A 112 -22.18 -11.15 -5.22
N GLU A 113 -23.27 -10.63 -4.68
CA GLU A 113 -23.23 -9.55 -3.70
C GLU A 113 -22.43 -9.93 -2.43
N ARG A 114 -22.64 -11.17 -1.94
CA ARG A 114 -21.93 -11.67 -0.78
C ARG A 114 -20.44 -11.85 -1.09
N ILE A 115 -20.10 -12.45 -2.23
CA ILE A 115 -18.68 -12.61 -2.64
C ILE A 115 -17.98 -11.24 -2.73
N VAL A 116 -18.60 -10.26 -3.36
CA VAL A 116 -18.05 -8.89 -3.45
C VAL A 116 -17.89 -8.26 -2.07
N SER A 117 -18.86 -8.46 -1.17
CA SER A 117 -18.78 -7.97 0.20
C SER A 117 -17.61 -8.60 0.95
N GLU A 118 -17.41 -9.92 0.84
CA GLU A 118 -16.30 -10.61 1.47
C GLU A 118 -14.96 -10.20 0.87
N CYS A 119 -14.85 -9.97 -0.45
CA CYS A 119 -13.66 -9.40 -1.08
C CYS A 119 -13.28 -8.04 -0.46
N LYS A 120 -14.25 -7.14 -0.29
CA LYS A 120 -14.01 -5.83 0.34
C LYS A 120 -13.51 -5.98 1.78
N LYS A 121 -14.11 -6.87 2.57
CA LYS A 121 -13.69 -7.13 3.96
C LYS A 121 -12.26 -7.67 4.03
N ILE A 122 -11.89 -8.62 3.17
CA ILE A 122 -10.55 -9.19 3.12
C ILE A 122 -9.52 -8.12 2.78
N VAL A 123 -9.79 -7.32 1.76
CA VAL A 123 -8.92 -6.23 1.35
C VAL A 123 -8.69 -5.23 2.49
N GLU A 124 -9.75 -4.83 3.20
CA GLU A 124 -9.64 -3.94 4.36
C GLU A 124 -8.86 -4.56 5.51
N LYS A 125 -9.05 -5.86 5.77
CA LYS A 125 -8.32 -6.62 6.79
C LYS A 125 -6.82 -6.62 6.51
N PHE A 126 -6.42 -6.98 5.30
CA PHE A 126 -5.01 -7.04 4.94
C PHE A 126 -4.39 -5.64 4.84
N ASN A 127 -5.13 -4.64 4.35
CA ASN A 127 -4.65 -3.27 4.33
C ASN A 127 -4.25 -2.78 5.73
N LYS A 128 -5.06 -3.04 6.75
CA LYS A 128 -4.71 -2.71 8.15
C LYS A 128 -3.38 -3.33 8.56
N THR A 129 -3.18 -4.61 8.27
CA THR A 129 -1.91 -5.30 8.57
C THR A 129 -0.73 -4.69 7.82
N TRP A 130 -0.91 -4.32 6.55
CA TRP A 130 0.14 -3.65 5.78
C TRP A 130 0.49 -2.28 6.35
N VAL A 131 -0.50 -1.48 6.75
CA VAL A 131 -0.29 -0.18 7.41
C VAL A 131 0.47 -0.35 8.72
N GLU A 132 0.13 -1.36 9.53
CA GLU A 132 0.84 -1.66 10.78
C GLU A 132 2.31 -2.02 10.53
N VAL A 133 2.58 -2.79 9.46
CA VAL A 133 3.94 -3.18 9.08
C VAL A 133 4.72 -1.99 8.54
N ASP A 134 4.15 -1.16 7.68
CA ASP A 134 4.77 0.07 7.19
C ASP A 134 5.14 1.00 8.35
N ASN A 135 4.23 1.16 9.32
CA ASN A 135 4.49 1.94 10.54
C ASN A 135 5.60 1.31 11.40
N ALA A 136 5.64 -0.01 11.52
CA ALA A 136 6.69 -0.71 12.25
C ALA A 136 8.08 -0.56 11.61
N LEU A 137 8.13 -0.46 10.28
CA LEU A 137 9.34 -0.18 9.51
C LEU A 137 9.75 1.31 9.54
N GLY A 138 8.88 2.18 10.04
CA GLY A 138 9.10 3.64 9.98
C GLY A 138 9.04 4.21 8.56
N MET A 139 8.22 3.61 7.71
CA MET A 139 8.06 4.01 6.32
C MET A 139 7.38 5.38 6.18
N SER A 140 7.85 6.15 5.19
CA SER A 140 7.24 7.43 4.80
C SER A 140 6.22 7.18 3.68
N PHE A 141 5.10 6.56 4.01
CA PHE A 141 4.04 6.23 3.06
C PHE A 141 2.73 6.93 3.45
N ASN A 142 2.22 7.79 2.58
CA ASN A 142 0.95 8.45 2.83
C ASN A 142 -0.23 7.50 2.51
N HIS A 143 -0.68 6.77 3.53
CA HIS A 143 -1.76 5.79 3.41
C HIS A 143 -3.12 6.43 3.07
N GLU A 144 -3.37 7.67 3.50
CA GLU A 144 -4.64 8.37 3.27
C GLU A 144 -4.83 8.74 1.80
N LYS A 145 -3.74 9.06 1.10
CA LYS A 145 -3.75 9.42 -0.33
C LYS A 145 -3.55 8.23 -1.26
N ALA A 146 -3.37 7.03 -0.72
CA ALA A 146 -3.19 5.84 -1.53
C ALA A 146 -4.44 5.52 -2.35
N TYR A 147 -4.26 5.24 -3.64
CA TYR A 147 -5.37 4.78 -4.48
C TYR A 147 -5.70 3.32 -4.24
N TRP A 148 -6.94 2.95 -4.50
CA TRP A 148 -7.45 1.59 -4.38
C TRP A 148 -8.03 1.18 -5.72
N THR A 149 -7.54 0.08 -6.29
CA THR A 149 -7.90 -0.29 -7.67
C THR A 149 -9.37 -0.66 -7.85
N PHE A 150 -10.09 -1.08 -6.79
CA PHE A 150 -11.53 -1.35 -6.86
C PHE A 150 -12.44 -0.11 -6.79
N LYS A 151 -11.87 1.07 -6.53
CA LYS A 151 -12.67 2.31 -6.46
C LYS A 151 -13.10 2.75 -7.84
N ASP A 152 -14.34 3.23 -7.97
CA ASP A 152 -14.95 3.65 -9.23
C ASP A 152 -14.09 4.67 -9.97
N GLN A 153 -13.49 5.62 -9.26
CA GLN A 153 -12.60 6.62 -9.85
C GLN A 153 -11.38 6.00 -10.54
N PHE A 154 -10.81 4.93 -9.99
CA PHE A 154 -9.70 4.23 -10.60
C PHE A 154 -10.16 3.46 -11.85
N ILE A 155 -11.25 2.70 -11.73
CA ILE A 155 -11.86 1.93 -12.82
C ILE A 155 -12.24 2.85 -13.99
N GLU A 156 -12.83 4.00 -13.71
CA GLU A 156 -13.18 4.99 -14.73
C GLU A 156 -11.93 5.47 -15.51
N ARG A 157 -10.81 5.69 -14.81
CA ARG A 157 -9.55 6.07 -15.46
C ARG A 157 -8.99 4.97 -16.34
N GLU A 158 -9.06 3.72 -15.93
CA GLU A 158 -8.67 2.58 -16.76
C GLU A 158 -9.51 2.50 -18.03
N TRP A 159 -10.84 2.67 -17.93
CA TRP A 159 -11.73 2.73 -19.09
C TRP A 159 -11.37 3.88 -20.04
N GLN A 160 -11.01 5.05 -19.52
CA GLN A 160 -10.56 6.17 -20.37
C GLN A 160 -9.27 5.83 -21.14
N VAL A 161 -8.34 5.09 -20.53
CA VAL A 161 -7.12 4.63 -21.20
C VAL A 161 -7.45 3.63 -22.31
N LEU A 162 -8.29 2.62 -22.00
CA LEU A 162 -8.74 1.62 -22.98
C LEU A 162 -9.48 2.28 -24.17
N LYS A 163 -10.36 3.24 -23.89
CA LYS A 163 -11.06 4.00 -24.93
C LYS A 163 -10.07 4.71 -25.85
N LYS A 164 -9.06 5.41 -25.31
CA LYS A 164 -8.03 6.09 -26.09
C LYS A 164 -7.21 5.12 -26.92
N ALA A 165 -6.83 3.96 -26.37
CA ALA A 165 -6.12 2.93 -27.11
C ALA A 165 -6.94 2.44 -28.30
N TYR A 166 -8.21 2.14 -28.07
CA TYR A 166 -9.13 1.74 -29.13
C TYR A 166 -9.27 2.82 -30.25
N GLU A 167 -9.49 4.08 -29.86
CA GLU A 167 -9.62 5.21 -30.81
C GLU A 167 -8.33 5.41 -31.64
N ASN A 168 -7.15 5.16 -31.04
CA ASN A 168 -5.86 5.26 -31.71
C ASN A 168 -5.43 3.95 -32.42
N LYS A 169 -6.25 2.90 -32.40
CA LYS A 169 -5.98 1.58 -33.00
C LYS A 169 -4.69 0.92 -32.48
N ILE A 170 -4.45 1.07 -31.17
CA ILE A 170 -3.33 0.44 -30.44
C ILE A 170 -3.81 -0.83 -29.80
#